data_7b875c4dff1729f3155ebc3402bcc0da
#
_entry.id   7b875c4dff1729f3155ebc3402bcc0da
#
_cell.length_a   1.000
_cell.length_b   1.000
_cell.length_c   1.000
_cell.angle_alpha   90.00
_cell.angle_beta   90.00
_cell.angle_gamma   90.00
#
_symmetry.space_group_name_H-M   'P 1'
#
loop_
_entity.id
_entity.type
_entity.pdbx_description
1 polymer ?
#
loop_
_entity_poly.entity_id
_entity_poly.type
_entity_poly.pdbx_seq_one_letter_code
_entity_poly.pdbx_strand_id
1 'polypeptide(L)'
;MNIRQGYVFSFEDAINLQPRSRLEIILATLDFNDVITALCPNDKQHRGPTGYSVENKLKALIAMRVYNMATFTELVERLTHDPVLRYNCGFDVFGKVPSIATFSRFYEQLTQSEVLCELFKKQVKAAESMGLLDTSSIAIDASKVNANEKSVPRKNIKDDGQSANWGSKLDTNGNQITWFGYKLHIATDV
;
A
#
# COMPACT_ATOMS: atom_id res chain seq x y z
N MET A 1 -26.92 36.08 -25.95
CA MET A 1 -26.12 35.09 -25.13
C MET A 1 -26.60 33.72 -25.56
N ASN A 2 -25.85 33.02 -26.42
CA ASN A 2 -26.23 31.68 -26.87
C ASN A 2 -25.88 30.67 -25.74
N ILE A 3 -26.90 30.22 -25.04
CA ILE A 3 -26.77 29.11 -24.11
C ILE A 3 -26.56 27.85 -24.97
N ARG A 4 -25.32 27.40 -25.10
CA ARG A 4 -25.05 26.08 -25.67
C ARG A 4 -25.71 25.08 -24.73
N GLN A 5 -26.66 24.32 -25.23
CA GLN A 5 -27.23 23.17 -24.53
C GLN A 5 -26.05 22.23 -24.25
N GLY A 6 -25.54 22.26 -23.00
CA GLY A 6 -24.49 21.35 -22.58
C GLY A 6 -25.08 19.94 -22.47
N TYR A 7 -24.38 18.98 -22.99
CA TYR A 7 -24.68 17.55 -22.69
C TYR A 7 -24.57 17.34 -21.21
N VAL A 8 -25.59 16.75 -20.59
CA VAL A 8 -25.55 16.33 -19.19
C VAL A 8 -24.87 14.96 -19.17
N PHE A 9 -23.58 14.94 -18.89
CA PHE A 9 -22.83 13.72 -18.63
C PHE A 9 -22.88 13.41 -17.13
N SER A 10 -23.00 12.14 -16.79
CA SER A 10 -22.74 11.71 -15.43
C SER A 10 -21.24 11.85 -15.12
N PHE A 11 -20.88 11.88 -13.83
CA PHE A 11 -19.46 11.88 -13.43
C PHE A 11 -18.71 10.65 -13.97
N GLU A 12 -19.38 9.52 -14.01
CA GLU A 12 -18.86 8.26 -14.56
C GLU A 12 -18.61 8.35 -16.07
N ASP A 13 -19.54 8.94 -16.84
CA ASP A 13 -19.35 9.16 -18.28
C ASP A 13 -18.14 10.07 -18.54
N ALA A 14 -17.97 11.11 -17.74
CA ALA A 14 -16.85 12.04 -17.87
C ALA A 14 -15.50 11.37 -17.60
N ILE A 15 -15.43 10.45 -16.62
CA ILE A 15 -14.23 9.67 -16.35
C ILE A 15 -13.95 8.66 -17.48
N ASN A 16 -14.96 7.94 -17.95
CA ASN A 16 -14.82 6.94 -18.99
C ASN A 16 -14.39 7.50 -20.35
N LEU A 17 -14.57 8.79 -20.57
CA LEU A 17 -14.04 9.49 -21.75
C LEU A 17 -12.55 9.80 -21.67
N GLN A 18 -11.94 9.68 -20.48
CA GLN A 18 -10.52 9.95 -20.31
C GLN A 18 -9.68 8.66 -20.51
N PRO A 19 -8.43 8.77 -20.96
CA PRO A 19 -7.53 7.62 -21.00
C PRO A 19 -7.31 7.09 -19.57
N ARG A 20 -7.28 5.77 -19.44
CA ARG A 20 -7.06 5.11 -18.14
C ARG A 20 -5.76 5.57 -17.50
N SER A 21 -5.83 5.98 -16.25
CA SER A 21 -4.67 6.33 -15.45
C SER A 21 -3.86 5.07 -15.08
N ARG A 22 -2.58 5.26 -14.73
CA ARG A 22 -1.75 4.16 -14.21
C ARG A 22 -2.40 3.45 -13.02
N LEU A 23 -3.06 4.20 -12.14
CA LEU A 23 -3.77 3.63 -11.00
C LEU A 23 -4.90 2.68 -11.44
N GLU A 24 -5.74 3.13 -12.37
CA GLU A 24 -6.86 2.32 -12.90
C GLU A 24 -6.37 1.02 -13.54
N ILE A 25 -5.28 1.07 -14.31
CA ILE A 25 -4.68 -0.13 -14.91
C ILE A 25 -4.24 -1.10 -13.82
N ILE A 26 -3.52 -0.61 -12.79
CA ILE A 26 -3.06 -1.44 -11.68
C ILE A 26 -4.25 -2.05 -10.91
N LEU A 27 -5.26 -1.23 -10.58
CA LEU A 27 -6.43 -1.70 -9.82
C LEU A 27 -7.26 -2.73 -10.61
N ALA A 28 -7.29 -2.64 -11.94
CA ALA A 28 -8.00 -3.59 -12.80
C ALA A 28 -7.28 -4.96 -12.91
N THR A 29 -5.98 -5.02 -12.63
CA THR A 29 -5.19 -6.27 -12.69
C THR A 29 -5.11 -7.00 -11.35
N LEU A 30 -5.48 -6.36 -10.24
CA LEU A 30 -5.37 -6.92 -8.91
C LEU A 30 -6.66 -7.62 -8.48
N ASP A 31 -6.53 -8.83 -7.96
CA ASP A 31 -7.60 -9.56 -7.29
C ASP A 31 -7.47 -9.40 -5.77
N PHE A 32 -8.51 -8.83 -5.15
CA PHE A 32 -8.55 -8.56 -3.72
C PHE A 32 -9.31 -9.62 -2.92
N ASN A 33 -9.89 -10.64 -3.57
CA ASN A 33 -10.78 -11.61 -2.92
C ASN A 33 -10.11 -12.33 -1.74
N ASP A 34 -8.87 -12.78 -1.91
CA ASP A 34 -8.14 -13.47 -0.85
C ASP A 34 -7.96 -12.58 0.38
N VAL A 35 -7.61 -11.29 0.15
CA VAL A 35 -7.39 -10.32 1.23
C VAL A 35 -8.70 -9.93 1.92
N ILE A 36 -9.77 -9.73 1.14
CA ILE A 36 -11.10 -9.42 1.66
C ILE A 36 -11.60 -10.57 2.54
N THR A 37 -11.49 -11.80 2.06
CA THR A 37 -11.93 -13.01 2.79
C THR A 37 -11.16 -13.18 4.09
N ALA A 38 -9.87 -12.95 4.10
CA ALA A 38 -9.04 -13.10 5.28
C ALA A 38 -9.25 -11.99 6.34
N LEU A 39 -9.52 -10.77 5.89
CA LEU A 39 -9.75 -9.63 6.81
C LEU A 39 -11.21 -9.49 7.24
N CYS A 40 -12.15 -10.12 6.53
CA CYS A 40 -13.57 -10.15 6.86
C CYS A 40 -14.05 -11.60 7.02
N PRO A 41 -13.54 -12.37 7.98
CA PRO A 41 -13.78 -13.81 8.06
C PRO A 41 -15.21 -14.24 8.43
N ASN A 42 -16.15 -13.36 8.60
CA ASN A 42 -17.58 -13.69 8.75
C ASN A 42 -18.41 -12.42 8.73
N ASP A 43 -19.41 -12.43 7.88
CA ASP A 43 -20.52 -11.49 7.80
C ASP A 43 -21.48 -11.65 9.02
N LYS A 44 -20.92 -11.58 10.23
CA LYS A 44 -21.74 -11.47 11.42
C LYS A 44 -22.38 -10.09 11.36
N GLN A 45 -23.70 -10.05 11.22
CA GLN A 45 -24.53 -8.83 11.28
C GLN A 45 -24.00 -7.89 12.36
N HIS A 46 -23.12 -6.97 11.96
CA HIS A 46 -22.65 -5.91 12.85
C HIS A 46 -23.83 -4.99 13.14
N ARG A 47 -24.22 -4.92 14.41
CA ARG A 47 -25.15 -3.89 14.86
C ARG A 47 -24.42 -2.56 14.84
N GLY A 48 -24.77 -1.67 13.91
CA GLY A 48 -24.18 -0.35 13.81
C GLY A 48 -23.98 0.11 12.36
N PRO A 49 -23.46 1.34 12.15
CA PRO A 49 -23.17 1.84 10.80
C PRO A 49 -22.15 0.95 10.09
N THR A 50 -22.42 0.65 8.83
CA THR A 50 -21.49 -0.06 7.96
C THR A 50 -20.24 0.80 7.77
N GLY A 51 -19.08 0.27 8.15
CA GLY A 51 -17.79 0.95 7.92
C GLY A 51 -17.42 0.95 6.45
N TYR A 52 -16.30 1.61 6.12
CA TYR A 52 -15.73 1.57 4.77
C TYR A 52 -15.27 0.16 4.41
N SER A 53 -15.51 -0.27 3.16
CA SER A 53 -15.14 -1.60 2.72
C SER A 53 -13.62 -1.84 2.81
N VAL A 54 -13.23 -3.09 2.99
CA VAL A 54 -11.81 -3.50 2.99
C VAL A 54 -11.19 -3.19 1.62
N GLU A 55 -11.91 -3.50 0.54
CA GLU A 55 -11.47 -3.26 -0.82
C GLU A 55 -11.16 -1.78 -1.09
N ASN A 56 -12.07 -0.87 -0.71
CA ASN A 56 -11.86 0.57 -0.93
C ASN A 56 -10.64 1.10 -0.16
N LYS A 57 -10.44 0.62 1.07
CA LYS A 57 -9.26 0.96 1.86
C LYS A 57 -7.97 0.42 1.24
N LEU A 58 -7.98 -0.81 0.70
CA LEU A 58 -6.83 -1.38 -0.02
C LEU A 58 -6.51 -0.58 -1.28
N LYS A 59 -7.51 -0.26 -2.10
CA LYS A 59 -7.34 0.58 -3.30
C LYS A 59 -6.72 1.93 -2.94
N ALA A 60 -7.14 2.54 -1.84
CA ALA A 60 -6.56 3.80 -1.36
C ALA A 60 -5.09 3.65 -0.91
N LEU A 61 -4.71 2.56 -0.24
CA LEU A 61 -3.31 2.30 0.12
C LEU A 61 -2.43 2.06 -1.11
N ILE A 62 -2.97 1.39 -2.15
CA ILE A 62 -2.27 1.22 -3.42
C ILE A 62 -2.10 2.58 -4.11
N ALA A 63 -3.16 3.39 -4.17
CA ALA A 63 -3.09 4.74 -4.71
C ALA A 63 -2.05 5.59 -3.98
N MET A 64 -1.95 5.47 -2.66
CA MET A 64 -0.91 6.13 -1.86
C MET A 64 0.50 5.80 -2.39
N ARG A 65 0.75 4.54 -2.75
CA ARG A 65 2.04 4.11 -3.32
C ARG A 65 2.24 4.55 -4.76
N VAL A 66 1.21 4.44 -5.60
CA VAL A 66 1.26 4.84 -7.02
C VAL A 66 1.57 6.33 -7.18
N TYR A 67 1.02 7.16 -6.28
CA TYR A 67 1.21 8.61 -6.28
C TYR A 67 2.30 9.11 -5.34
N ASN A 68 3.11 8.22 -4.74
CA ASN A 68 4.21 8.54 -3.83
C ASN A 68 3.81 9.44 -2.64
N MET A 69 2.60 9.25 -2.11
CA MET A 69 2.16 9.93 -0.89
C MET A 69 2.89 9.33 0.32
N ALA A 70 3.55 10.17 1.12
CA ALA A 70 4.39 9.72 2.23
C ALA A 70 3.57 9.35 3.48
N THR A 71 2.42 10.01 3.69
CA THR A 71 1.65 9.93 4.93
C THR A 71 0.16 9.67 4.69
N PHE A 72 -0.53 9.12 5.70
CA PHE A 72 -2.00 9.02 5.66
C PHE A 72 -2.69 10.38 5.67
N THR A 73 -2.02 11.42 6.15
CA THR A 73 -2.53 12.80 6.10
C THR A 73 -2.65 13.26 4.65
N GLU A 74 -1.60 13.07 3.85
CA GLU A 74 -1.62 13.38 2.41
C GLU A 74 -2.67 12.54 1.66
N LEU A 75 -2.80 11.25 2.00
CA LEU A 75 -3.81 10.39 1.40
C LEU A 75 -5.23 10.92 1.66
N VAL A 76 -5.55 11.24 2.93
CA VAL A 76 -6.87 11.74 3.32
C VAL A 76 -7.15 13.12 2.72
N GLU A 77 -6.17 14.00 2.69
CA GLU A 77 -6.26 15.31 2.05
C GLU A 77 -6.55 15.16 0.55
N ARG A 78 -5.78 14.32 -0.13
CA ARG A 78 -5.98 14.07 -1.55
C ARG A 78 -7.33 13.42 -1.84
N LEU A 79 -7.75 12.41 -1.08
CA LEU A 79 -9.10 11.84 -1.19
C LEU A 79 -10.20 12.90 -0.94
N THR A 80 -9.92 13.91 -0.12
CA THR A 80 -10.88 14.98 0.16
C THR A 80 -11.06 15.92 -1.04
N HIS A 81 -10.00 16.21 -1.77
CA HIS A 81 -9.99 17.20 -2.84
C HIS A 81 -10.05 16.63 -4.27
N ASP A 82 -9.80 15.31 -4.42
CA ASP A 82 -9.76 14.64 -5.72
C ASP A 82 -10.94 13.66 -5.88
N PRO A 83 -12.03 14.06 -6.54
CA PRO A 83 -13.20 13.20 -6.76
C PRO A 83 -12.90 12.01 -7.68
N VAL A 84 -11.95 12.14 -8.60
CA VAL A 84 -11.54 11.03 -9.49
C VAL A 84 -10.83 9.95 -8.70
N LEU A 85 -9.93 10.36 -7.79
CA LEU A 85 -9.27 9.41 -6.90
C LEU A 85 -10.26 8.68 -5.98
N ARG A 86 -11.26 9.40 -5.43
CA ARG A 86 -12.33 8.77 -4.64
C ARG A 86 -13.06 7.71 -5.45
N TYR A 87 -13.49 8.06 -6.66
CA TYR A 87 -14.19 7.15 -7.56
C TYR A 87 -13.36 5.89 -7.84
N ASN A 88 -12.11 6.06 -8.22
CA ASN A 88 -11.21 4.95 -8.53
C ASN A 88 -10.95 4.05 -7.32
N CYS A 89 -10.97 4.60 -6.11
CA CYS A 89 -10.88 3.82 -4.87
C CYS A 89 -12.21 3.21 -4.41
N GLY A 90 -13.34 3.52 -5.11
CA GLY A 90 -14.67 3.02 -4.78
C GLY A 90 -15.36 3.75 -3.62
N PHE A 91 -14.87 4.94 -3.24
CA PHE A 91 -15.55 5.80 -2.26
C PHE A 91 -16.62 6.64 -2.94
N ASP A 92 -17.67 6.95 -2.17
CA ASP A 92 -18.69 7.89 -2.63
C ASP A 92 -18.06 9.26 -2.93
N VAL A 93 -18.26 9.74 -4.16
CA VAL A 93 -17.68 11.01 -4.65
C VAL A 93 -18.20 12.20 -3.84
N PHE A 94 -19.45 12.15 -3.35
CA PHE A 94 -20.10 13.21 -2.56
C PHE A 94 -20.10 12.93 -1.07
N GLY A 95 -19.67 11.72 -0.67
CA GLY A 95 -19.69 11.26 0.71
C GLY A 95 -18.49 11.71 1.54
N LYS A 96 -18.46 11.24 2.77
CA LYS A 96 -17.30 11.43 3.65
C LYS A 96 -16.18 10.48 3.27
N VAL A 97 -14.93 10.93 3.38
CA VAL A 97 -13.74 10.09 3.23
C VAL A 97 -13.35 9.47 4.58
N PRO A 98 -12.64 8.31 4.57
CA PRO A 98 -12.11 7.72 5.79
C PRO A 98 -11.14 8.67 6.49
N SER A 99 -11.14 8.66 7.82
CA SER A 99 -10.20 9.47 8.61
C SER A 99 -8.80 8.83 8.63
N ILE A 100 -7.79 9.61 9.00
CA ILE A 100 -6.42 9.13 9.23
C ILE A 100 -6.41 7.94 10.19
N ALA A 101 -7.17 8.01 11.28
CA ALA A 101 -7.28 6.92 12.25
C ALA A 101 -7.91 5.64 11.66
N THR A 102 -8.78 5.77 10.66
CA THR A 102 -9.36 4.62 9.95
C THR A 102 -8.28 3.90 9.13
N PHE A 103 -7.45 4.64 8.39
CA PHE A 103 -6.35 4.07 7.63
C PHE A 103 -5.26 3.50 8.53
N SER A 104 -4.90 4.17 9.63
CA SER A 104 -3.90 3.69 10.58
C SER A 104 -4.31 2.34 11.19
N ARG A 105 -5.54 2.21 11.69
CA ARG A 105 -6.06 0.95 12.23
C ARG A 105 -6.16 -0.15 11.18
N PHE A 106 -6.57 0.20 9.97
CA PHE A 106 -6.63 -0.76 8.88
C PHE A 106 -5.24 -1.24 8.47
N TYR A 107 -4.26 -0.35 8.40
CA TYR A 107 -2.87 -0.71 8.12
C TYR A 107 -2.28 -1.62 9.19
N GLU A 108 -2.55 -1.32 10.47
CA GLU A 108 -2.14 -2.19 11.58
C GLU A 108 -2.77 -3.58 11.47
N GLN A 109 -4.07 -3.68 11.22
CA GLN A 109 -4.76 -4.95 10.98
C GLN A 109 -4.14 -5.72 9.80
N LEU A 110 -3.81 -5.02 8.72
CA LEU A 110 -3.21 -5.61 7.53
C LEU A 110 -1.79 -6.15 7.79
N THR A 111 -0.97 -5.41 8.57
CA THR A 111 0.40 -5.81 8.91
C THR A 111 0.47 -6.93 9.94
N GLN A 112 -0.53 -7.04 10.81
CA GLN A 112 -0.65 -8.15 11.76
C GLN A 112 -1.13 -9.44 11.11
N SER A 113 -1.71 -9.37 9.91
CA SER A 113 -2.16 -10.53 9.14
C SER A 113 -1.05 -11.04 8.23
N GLU A 114 -0.94 -12.37 8.06
CA GLU A 114 0.02 -12.97 7.12
C GLU A 114 -0.41 -12.85 5.64
N VAL A 115 -1.59 -12.28 5.39
CA VAL A 115 -2.24 -12.23 4.07
C VAL A 115 -1.38 -11.56 3.01
N LEU A 116 -0.69 -10.47 3.36
CA LEU A 116 0.20 -9.79 2.41
C LEU A 116 1.39 -10.67 2.02
N CYS A 117 1.93 -11.42 2.97
CA CYS A 117 3.03 -12.34 2.72
C CYS A 117 2.58 -13.49 1.79
N GLU A 118 1.39 -14.04 2.03
CA GLU A 118 0.81 -15.09 1.19
C GLU A 118 0.49 -14.58 -0.21
N LEU A 119 -0.10 -13.38 -0.32
CA LEU A 119 -0.37 -12.73 -1.60
C LEU A 119 0.93 -12.54 -2.39
N PHE A 120 1.99 -12.05 -1.74
CA PHE A 120 3.30 -11.88 -2.37
C PHE A 120 3.85 -13.22 -2.87
N LYS A 121 3.82 -14.27 -2.04
CA LYS A 121 4.25 -15.63 -2.44
C LYS A 121 3.46 -16.15 -3.64
N LYS A 122 2.14 -15.89 -3.68
CA LYS A 122 1.26 -16.27 -4.79
C LYS A 122 1.66 -15.55 -6.08
N GLN A 123 1.97 -14.24 -6.00
CA GLN A 123 2.43 -13.47 -7.16
C GLN A 123 3.79 -13.92 -7.68
N VAL A 124 4.74 -14.21 -6.79
CA VAL A 124 6.06 -14.73 -7.17
C VAL A 124 5.91 -16.08 -7.89
N LYS A 125 5.11 -17.01 -7.36
CA LYS A 125 4.84 -18.29 -8.03
C LYS A 125 4.16 -18.13 -9.37
N ALA A 126 3.23 -17.18 -9.51
CA ALA A 126 2.59 -16.89 -10.78
C ALA A 126 3.59 -16.33 -11.80
N ALA A 127 4.46 -15.43 -11.41
CA ALA A 127 5.52 -14.89 -12.25
C ALA A 127 6.51 -15.98 -12.70
N GLU A 128 6.89 -16.88 -11.79
CA GLU A 128 7.73 -18.05 -12.11
C GLU A 128 7.05 -18.98 -13.12
N SER A 129 5.77 -19.29 -12.92
CA SER A 129 5.02 -20.15 -13.85
C SER A 129 4.83 -19.54 -15.24
N MET A 130 4.85 -18.22 -15.35
CA MET A 130 4.81 -17.48 -16.62
C MET A 130 6.19 -17.32 -17.27
N GLY A 131 7.27 -17.81 -16.63
CA GLY A 131 8.63 -17.64 -17.12
C GLY A 131 9.15 -16.21 -17.04
N LEU A 132 8.55 -15.37 -16.20
CA LEU A 132 8.97 -13.98 -15.96
C LEU A 132 10.11 -13.87 -14.95
N LEU A 133 10.38 -14.95 -14.19
CA LEU A 133 11.48 -15.04 -13.23
C LEU A 133 12.43 -16.16 -13.64
N ASP A 134 13.72 -15.86 -13.70
CA ASP A 134 14.77 -16.85 -13.88
C ASP A 134 15.42 -17.13 -12.52
N THR A 135 15.09 -18.28 -11.94
CA THR A 135 15.64 -18.70 -10.63
C THR A 135 17.02 -19.36 -10.72
N SER A 136 17.60 -19.49 -11.93
CA SER A 136 18.94 -20.08 -12.13
C SER A 136 20.05 -19.18 -11.62
N SER A 137 19.84 -17.87 -11.61
CA SER A 137 20.79 -16.88 -11.12
C SER A 137 20.08 -15.84 -10.26
N ILE A 138 20.42 -15.80 -8.97
CA ILE A 138 19.81 -14.89 -8.00
C ILE A 138 20.87 -13.97 -7.41
N ALA A 139 20.67 -12.65 -7.52
CA ALA A 139 21.44 -11.67 -6.79
C ALA A 139 20.74 -11.33 -5.47
N ILE A 140 21.49 -11.36 -4.37
CA ILE A 140 20.98 -10.99 -3.04
C ILE A 140 21.75 -9.76 -2.55
N ASP A 141 21.03 -8.69 -2.24
CA ASP A 141 21.60 -7.49 -1.64
C ASP A 141 20.89 -7.12 -0.35
N ALA A 142 21.58 -6.35 0.49
CA ALA A 142 21.06 -5.91 1.77
C ALA A 142 21.15 -4.40 1.91
N SER A 143 20.01 -3.76 2.08
CA SER A 143 19.90 -2.32 2.26
C SER A 143 19.47 -1.96 3.68
N LYS A 144 19.94 -0.81 4.17
CA LYS A 144 19.49 -0.27 5.45
C LYS A 144 18.12 0.39 5.31
N VAL A 145 17.26 0.18 6.29
CA VAL A 145 16.01 0.92 6.48
C VAL A 145 16.07 1.60 7.84
N ASN A 146 16.07 2.93 7.86
CA ASN A 146 16.11 3.66 9.12
C ASN A 146 14.80 3.46 9.89
N ALA A 147 14.88 3.27 11.21
CA ALA A 147 13.71 3.26 12.06
C ALA A 147 13.12 4.67 12.21
N ASN A 148 11.80 4.76 12.26
CA ASN A 148 11.10 6.01 12.58
C ASN A 148 11.00 6.23 14.10
N GLU A 149 11.13 5.17 14.88
CA GLU A 149 11.14 5.23 16.33
C GLU A 149 12.45 5.79 16.87
N LYS A 150 12.37 6.31 18.11
CA LYS A 150 13.54 6.81 18.81
C LYS A 150 14.55 5.68 19.08
N SER A 151 15.81 5.90 18.74
CA SER A 151 16.88 4.94 18.98
C SER A 151 17.03 4.63 20.47
N VAL A 152 17.25 3.35 20.78
CA VAL A 152 17.52 2.87 22.15
C VAL A 152 18.97 2.47 22.30
N PRO A 153 19.56 2.59 23.52
CA PRO A 153 20.90 2.10 23.81
C PRO A 153 21.04 0.62 23.48
N ARG A 154 22.19 0.18 22.93
CA ARG A 154 22.44 -1.22 22.53
C ARG A 154 22.11 -2.25 23.61
N LYS A 155 22.33 -1.92 24.89
CA LYS A 155 22.04 -2.79 26.04
C LYS A 155 20.55 -3.05 26.28
N ASN A 156 19.66 -2.24 25.69
CA ASN A 156 18.21 -2.29 25.88
C ASN A 156 17.49 -2.85 24.65
N ILE A 157 18.22 -3.29 23.62
CA ILE A 157 17.62 -3.85 22.40
C ILE A 157 17.12 -5.26 22.72
N LYS A 158 15.90 -5.54 22.25
CA LYS A 158 15.35 -6.89 22.28
C LYS A 158 15.89 -7.66 21.07
N ASP A 159 16.47 -8.81 21.31
CA ASP A 159 16.92 -9.72 20.24
C ASP A 159 15.78 -10.65 19.83
N ASP A 160 14.71 -10.07 19.30
CA ASP A 160 13.51 -10.79 18.85
C ASP A 160 13.46 -10.95 17.33
N GLY A 161 14.48 -10.46 16.61
CA GLY A 161 14.56 -10.47 15.15
C GLY A 161 13.54 -9.55 14.45
N GLN A 162 12.68 -8.87 15.20
CA GLN A 162 11.64 -7.99 14.68
C GLN A 162 11.84 -6.53 15.07
N SER A 163 12.58 -6.28 16.15
CA SER A 163 12.85 -4.93 16.64
C SER A 163 13.99 -4.26 15.88
N ALA A 164 13.91 -2.91 15.76
CA ALA A 164 14.99 -2.11 15.19
C ALA A 164 16.28 -2.29 16.00
N ASN A 165 17.40 -2.39 15.29
CA ASN A 165 18.71 -2.62 15.89
C ASN A 165 19.77 -1.67 15.32
N TRP A 166 20.95 -1.61 15.96
CA TRP A 166 22.08 -0.86 15.47
C TRP A 166 22.84 -1.65 14.41
N GLY A 167 22.97 -1.07 13.23
CA GLY A 167 23.82 -1.57 12.16
C GLY A 167 25.02 -0.66 11.93
N SER A 168 26.07 -1.20 11.31
CA SER A 168 27.22 -0.40 10.87
C SER A 168 27.79 -0.95 9.57
N LYS A 169 28.34 -0.06 8.75
CA LYS A 169 29.12 -0.39 7.55
C LYS A 169 30.23 0.63 7.35
N LEU A 170 31.24 0.28 6.58
CA LEU A 170 32.23 1.22 6.08
C LEU A 170 31.69 1.90 4.82
N ASP A 171 31.93 3.22 4.71
CA ASP A 171 31.71 3.94 3.46
C ASP A 171 32.86 3.71 2.47
N THR A 172 32.75 4.30 1.28
CA THR A 172 33.79 4.23 0.23
C THR A 172 35.12 4.84 0.64
N ASN A 173 35.13 5.70 1.67
CA ASN A 173 36.31 6.37 2.21
C ASN A 173 36.89 5.66 3.44
N GLY A 174 36.32 4.51 3.84
CA GLY A 174 36.74 3.74 5.00
C GLY A 174 36.20 4.24 6.35
N ASN A 175 35.28 5.24 6.35
CA ASN A 175 34.66 5.72 7.59
C ASN A 175 33.53 4.80 8.03
N GLN A 176 33.41 4.55 9.33
CA GLN A 176 32.33 3.74 9.86
C GLN A 176 31.03 4.56 9.97
N ILE A 177 30.02 4.17 9.20
CA ILE A 177 28.66 4.71 9.29
C ILE A 177 27.82 3.77 10.15
N THR A 178 27.19 4.32 11.19
CA THR A 178 26.23 3.58 12.03
C THR A 178 24.82 4.11 11.83
N TRP A 179 23.83 3.22 11.95
CA TRP A 179 22.40 3.59 11.90
C TRP A 179 21.61 2.76 12.89
N PHE A 180 20.43 3.27 13.26
CA PHE A 180 19.43 2.53 14.02
C PHE A 180 18.25 2.22 13.11
N GLY A 181 17.86 0.95 12.98
CA GLY A 181 16.80 0.53 12.09
C GLY A 181 16.83 -0.95 11.75
N TYR A 182 16.43 -1.25 10.53
CA TYR A 182 16.27 -2.60 10.01
C TYR A 182 17.25 -2.87 8.88
N LYS A 183 17.48 -4.13 8.59
CA LYS A 183 18.23 -4.57 7.43
C LYS A 183 17.28 -5.30 6.49
N LEU A 184 17.05 -4.73 5.32
CA LEU A 184 16.23 -5.33 4.27
C LEU A 184 17.13 -6.16 3.36
N HIS A 185 16.83 -7.44 3.23
CA HIS A 185 17.45 -8.32 2.23
C HIS A 185 16.50 -8.47 1.05
N ILE A 186 16.99 -8.21 -0.15
CA ILE A 186 16.23 -8.34 -1.39
C ILE A 186 16.96 -9.36 -2.27
N ALA A 187 16.19 -10.31 -2.78
CA ALA A 187 16.65 -11.25 -3.80
C ALA A 187 15.96 -10.88 -5.13
N THR A 188 16.75 -10.79 -6.20
CA THR A 188 16.27 -10.55 -7.56
C THR A 188 16.87 -11.57 -8.48
N ASP A 189 16.16 -11.92 -9.56
CA ASP A 189 16.72 -12.61 -10.70
C ASP A 189 17.68 -11.69 -11.50
N VAL A 190 18.64 -12.25 -12.20
CA VAL A 190 19.71 -11.53 -12.94
C VAL A 190 19.58 -11.78 -14.42
#